data_fc7091489122bab90b471a21780c12b3
#
_entry.id   fc7091489122bab90b471a21780c12b3
#
_cell.length_a   1.000
_cell.length_b   1.000
_cell.length_c   1.000
_cell.angle_alpha   90.00
_cell.angle_beta   90.00
_cell.angle_gamma   90.00
#
_symmetry.space_group_name_H-M   'P 1'
#
loop_
_entity.id
_entity.type
_entity.pdbx_description
1 polymer ?
#
loop_
_entity_poly.entity_id
_entity_poly.type
_entity_poly.pdbx_seq_one_letter_code
_entity_poly.pdbx_strand_id
1 'polypeptide(L)'
;MFAVWNDMCGNGISEQDVHLRSFPAIQVLAEKLWKGDNKIVSYESFEALCRIMPEAPGVNLLARIPKEMCLTPLGKVCLLSGTDTIRTALQEVGYPYVVSFKIYPDKDTNINGILFEGPHSKVYTNWENTGRIAFSRDGYTFVFGSYCLPKGKWTDICISGDYKGTSLYVNGKLQERLEGRKMKVYCKKNKRMDYMPYQETLIFPLRWIGNPLNGFKGKIQNVTCVQK
;
A
#
# COMPACT_ATOMS: atom_id res chain seq x y z
N MET A 1 -22.58 -17.89 -12.11
CA MET A 1 -21.55 -18.64 -11.34
C MET A 1 -20.36 -17.70 -11.16
N PHE A 2 -19.88 -17.54 -9.95
CA PHE A 2 -18.66 -16.76 -9.64
C PHE A 2 -17.62 -17.74 -9.10
N ALA A 3 -16.41 -17.70 -9.63
CA ALA A 3 -15.32 -18.55 -9.18
C ALA A 3 -14.04 -17.72 -9.05
N VAL A 4 -13.34 -17.89 -7.96
CA VAL A 4 -12.02 -17.31 -7.75
C VAL A 4 -10.99 -18.40 -8.06
N TRP A 5 -10.32 -18.25 -9.19
CA TRP A 5 -9.28 -19.17 -9.64
C TRP A 5 -7.92 -18.61 -9.24
N ASN A 6 -7.30 -19.23 -8.24
CA ASN A 6 -5.99 -18.82 -7.71
C ASN A 6 -4.88 -19.78 -8.16
N ASP A 7 -4.92 -20.21 -9.41
CA ASP A 7 -3.92 -21.13 -9.97
C ASP A 7 -2.50 -20.56 -9.97
N MET A 8 -2.39 -19.27 -9.70
CA MET A 8 -1.15 -18.50 -9.65
C MET A 8 -0.80 -18.06 -8.22
N CYS A 9 -1.43 -18.66 -7.20
CA CYS A 9 -1.07 -18.40 -5.81
C CYS A 9 0.40 -18.72 -5.55
N GLY A 10 1.08 -17.85 -4.83
CA GLY A 10 2.52 -17.96 -4.60
C GLY A 10 3.39 -17.22 -5.62
N ASN A 11 2.79 -16.66 -6.66
CA ASN A 11 3.49 -15.80 -7.63
C ASN A 11 3.33 -14.31 -7.29
N GLY A 12 3.31 -13.97 -6.00
CA GLY A 12 3.19 -12.61 -5.51
C GLY A 12 1.76 -12.07 -5.47
N ILE A 13 0.76 -12.92 -5.58
CA ILE A 13 -0.63 -12.57 -5.30
C ILE A 13 -0.90 -12.94 -3.84
N SER A 14 -1.09 -11.93 -2.99
CA SER A 14 -1.43 -12.13 -1.58
C SER A 14 -2.93 -12.39 -1.38
N GLU A 15 -3.31 -12.82 -0.18
CA GLU A 15 -4.72 -12.90 0.21
C GLU A 15 -5.44 -11.56 0.02
N GLN A 16 -4.77 -10.44 0.33
CA GLN A 16 -5.33 -9.11 0.14
C GLN A 16 -5.59 -8.79 -1.33
N ASP A 17 -4.72 -9.21 -2.23
CA ASP A 17 -4.94 -9.04 -3.67
C ASP A 17 -6.15 -9.81 -4.14
N VAL A 18 -6.31 -11.05 -3.65
CA VAL A 18 -7.48 -11.88 -3.97
C VAL A 18 -8.75 -11.22 -3.44
N HIS A 19 -8.73 -10.77 -2.20
CA HIS A 19 -9.85 -10.07 -1.57
C HIS A 19 -10.24 -8.80 -2.36
N LEU A 20 -9.28 -7.93 -2.65
CA LEU A 20 -9.50 -6.69 -3.39
C LEU A 20 -10.06 -6.91 -4.81
N ARG A 21 -9.70 -8.02 -5.45
CA ARG A 21 -10.20 -8.38 -6.78
C ARG A 21 -11.58 -9.03 -6.73
N SER A 22 -11.83 -9.81 -5.70
CA SER A 22 -13.04 -10.65 -5.60
C SER A 22 -14.19 -9.91 -4.94
N PHE A 23 -13.92 -9.11 -3.92
CA PHE A 23 -14.95 -8.51 -3.10
C PHE A 23 -15.90 -7.58 -3.87
N PRO A 24 -15.44 -6.66 -4.72
CA PRO A 24 -16.34 -5.83 -5.54
C PRO A 24 -17.24 -6.65 -6.47
N ALA A 25 -16.70 -7.73 -7.05
CA ALA A 25 -17.48 -8.60 -7.93
C ALA A 25 -18.54 -9.40 -7.16
N ILE A 26 -18.22 -9.83 -5.94
CA ILE A 26 -19.19 -10.51 -5.04
C ILE A 26 -20.31 -9.56 -4.65
N GLN A 27 -20.01 -8.29 -4.38
CA GLN A 27 -21.04 -7.29 -4.06
C GLN A 27 -22.02 -7.08 -5.24
N VAL A 28 -21.50 -6.98 -6.48
CA VAL A 28 -22.33 -6.88 -7.68
C VAL A 28 -23.21 -8.13 -7.84
N LEU A 29 -22.62 -9.32 -7.65
CA LEU A 29 -23.34 -10.57 -7.75
C LEU A 29 -24.45 -10.66 -6.71
N ALA A 30 -24.16 -10.30 -5.46
CA ALA A 30 -25.16 -10.30 -4.38
C ALA A 30 -26.32 -9.36 -4.70
N GLU A 31 -26.06 -8.14 -5.17
CA GLU A 31 -27.09 -7.18 -5.56
C GLU A 31 -28.00 -7.74 -6.67
N LYS A 32 -27.41 -8.37 -7.69
CA LYS A 32 -28.15 -8.97 -8.81
C LYS A 32 -28.97 -10.18 -8.38
N LEU A 33 -28.45 -11.04 -7.52
CA LEU A 33 -29.16 -12.21 -7.04
C LEU A 33 -30.32 -11.85 -6.09
N TRP A 34 -30.16 -10.81 -5.29
CA TRP A 34 -31.15 -10.43 -4.28
C TRP A 34 -32.29 -9.60 -4.83
N LYS A 35 -31.99 -8.68 -5.74
CA LYS A 35 -33.00 -7.76 -6.30
C LYS A 35 -33.55 -8.15 -7.68
N GLY A 36 -32.94 -9.10 -8.35
CA GLY A 36 -33.32 -9.47 -9.73
C GLY A 36 -33.09 -8.32 -10.74
N ASP A 37 -33.56 -8.52 -11.97
CA ASP A 37 -33.33 -7.57 -13.06
C ASP A 37 -34.25 -6.32 -13.05
N ASN A 38 -35.20 -6.24 -12.13
CA ASN A 38 -36.29 -5.26 -12.23
C ASN A 38 -36.00 -3.88 -11.63
N LYS A 39 -34.83 -3.64 -11.04
CA LYS A 39 -34.44 -2.31 -10.56
C LYS A 39 -33.00 -2.03 -10.93
N ILE A 40 -32.82 -1.31 -11.99
CA ILE A 40 -31.52 -0.78 -12.39
C ILE A 40 -31.14 0.32 -11.40
N VAL A 41 -30.32 -0.01 -10.42
CA VAL A 41 -29.58 0.98 -9.65
C VAL A 41 -28.43 1.42 -10.56
N SER A 42 -28.24 2.73 -10.74
CA SER A 42 -27.10 3.22 -11.53
C SER A 42 -25.79 2.73 -10.90
N TYR A 43 -24.76 2.56 -11.71
CA TYR A 43 -23.44 2.13 -11.22
C TYR A 43 -22.93 3.06 -10.13
N GLU A 44 -23.11 4.36 -10.27
CA GLU A 44 -22.69 5.38 -9.30
C GLU A 44 -23.40 5.21 -7.96
N SER A 45 -24.71 4.95 -7.98
CA SER A 45 -25.50 4.70 -6.77
C SER A 45 -25.08 3.40 -6.09
N PHE A 46 -24.80 2.35 -6.88
CA PHE A 46 -24.27 1.08 -6.37
C PHE A 46 -22.88 1.26 -5.75
N GLU A 47 -21.98 1.97 -6.42
CA GLU A 47 -20.64 2.26 -5.91
C GLU A 47 -20.68 3.05 -4.59
N ALA A 48 -21.57 4.04 -4.50
CA ALA A 48 -21.77 4.79 -3.27
C ALA A 48 -22.26 3.91 -2.11
N LEU A 49 -23.16 2.97 -2.37
CA LEU A 49 -23.61 1.98 -1.38
C LEU A 49 -22.46 1.05 -0.96
N CYS A 50 -21.66 0.54 -1.90
CA CYS A 50 -20.52 -0.32 -1.60
C CYS A 50 -19.49 0.38 -0.70
N ARG A 51 -19.31 1.68 -0.83
CA ARG A 51 -18.37 2.44 0.00
C ARG A 51 -18.79 2.57 1.47
N ILE A 52 -20.09 2.54 1.75
CA ILE A 52 -20.62 2.67 3.12
C ILE A 52 -20.94 1.30 3.76
N MET A 53 -21.01 0.23 2.97
CA MET A 53 -21.25 -1.11 3.51
C MET A 53 -19.98 -1.64 4.20
N PRO A 54 -20.08 -2.01 5.48
CA PRO A 54 -18.97 -2.63 6.16
C PRO A 54 -18.69 -4.02 5.56
N GLU A 55 -17.44 -4.38 5.49
CA GLU A 55 -17.03 -5.76 5.22
C GLU A 55 -17.39 -6.66 6.41
N ALA A 56 -17.54 -7.95 6.16
CA ALA A 56 -17.86 -8.89 7.24
C ALA A 56 -16.81 -8.81 8.36
N PRO A 57 -17.23 -8.83 9.64
CA PRO A 57 -16.31 -8.80 10.77
C PRO A 57 -15.25 -9.91 10.67
N GLY A 58 -13.98 -9.54 10.87
CA GLY A 58 -12.85 -10.47 10.80
C GLY A 58 -12.33 -10.78 9.39
N VAL A 59 -12.99 -10.28 8.34
CA VAL A 59 -12.58 -10.51 6.95
C VAL A 59 -11.92 -9.25 6.36
N ASN A 60 -12.15 -8.09 6.93
CA ASN A 60 -11.51 -6.86 6.48
C ASN A 60 -10.03 -6.84 6.89
N LEU A 61 -9.18 -7.34 6.01
CA LEU A 61 -7.73 -7.33 6.17
C LEU A 61 -7.13 -5.94 5.95
N LEU A 62 -7.90 -5.05 5.32
CA LEU A 62 -7.49 -3.69 4.99
C LEU A 62 -8.40 -2.71 5.72
N ALA A 63 -7.81 -1.80 6.47
CA ALA A 63 -8.58 -0.72 7.07
C ALA A 63 -9.22 0.14 5.98
N ARG A 64 -10.54 0.33 6.05
CA ARG A 64 -11.24 1.31 5.24
C ARG A 64 -11.31 2.61 5.99
N ILE A 65 -10.82 3.66 5.37
CA ILE A 65 -10.75 4.98 5.95
C ILE A 65 -11.82 5.85 5.29
N PRO A 66 -12.89 6.23 6.00
CA PRO A 66 -13.99 7.01 5.40
C PRO A 66 -13.60 8.44 5.05
N LYS A 67 -12.52 8.93 5.62
CA LYS A 67 -11.96 10.27 5.41
C LYS A 67 -10.47 10.28 5.75
N GLU A 68 -9.81 11.40 5.52
CA GLU A 68 -8.42 11.58 5.92
C GLU A 68 -8.22 11.31 7.41
N MET A 69 -7.20 10.54 7.73
CA MET A 69 -6.77 10.24 9.10
C MET A 69 -5.39 10.80 9.35
N CYS A 70 -5.23 11.50 10.47
CA CYS A 70 -3.93 11.86 11.00
C CYS A 70 -3.42 10.72 11.89
N LEU A 71 -2.28 10.16 11.56
CA LEU A 71 -1.67 9.02 12.26
C LEU A 71 -0.62 9.44 13.29
N THR A 72 -0.19 10.70 13.24
CA THR A 72 0.66 11.35 14.24
C THR A 72 -0.02 12.62 14.75
N PRO A 73 0.30 13.08 15.96
CA PRO A 73 -0.27 14.35 16.46
C PRO A 73 0.02 15.49 15.50
N LEU A 74 -1.03 16.21 15.09
CA LEU A 74 -0.94 17.28 14.10
C LEU A 74 0.04 18.38 14.56
N GLY A 75 0.94 18.77 13.67
CA GLY A 75 1.92 19.82 13.94
C GLY A 75 3.06 19.41 14.90
N LYS A 76 3.01 18.22 15.51
CA LYS A 76 4.08 17.74 16.37
C LYS A 76 5.12 16.94 15.59
N VAL A 77 6.38 17.14 15.95
CA VAL A 77 7.51 16.37 15.45
C VAL A 77 7.69 15.14 16.31
N CYS A 78 7.66 13.98 15.69
CA CYS A 78 8.01 12.72 16.33
C CYS A 78 9.48 12.41 16.08
N LEU A 79 10.25 12.19 17.13
CA LEU A 79 11.65 11.77 17.08
C LEU A 79 11.71 10.25 17.06
N LEU A 80 12.54 9.69 16.21
CA LEU A 80 12.79 8.26 16.11
C LEU A 80 14.30 8.03 16.18
N SER A 81 14.75 7.30 17.21
CA SER A 81 16.17 7.03 17.48
C SER A 81 16.76 5.91 16.62
N GLY A 82 15.91 5.20 15.86
CA GLY A 82 16.28 4.00 15.12
C GLY A 82 15.84 2.69 15.80
N THR A 83 15.30 2.76 17.00
CA THR A 83 14.72 1.63 17.73
C THR A 83 13.34 1.96 18.32
N ASP A 84 12.88 3.20 18.14
CA ASP A 84 11.56 3.62 18.60
C ASP A 84 10.47 3.16 17.63
N THR A 85 9.28 2.97 18.19
CA THR A 85 8.07 2.64 17.43
C THR A 85 6.90 3.48 17.91
N ILE A 86 6.08 3.92 16.97
CA ILE A 86 4.79 4.56 17.23
C ILE A 86 3.72 3.64 16.67
N ARG A 87 2.87 3.11 17.54
CA ARG A 87 1.73 2.30 17.10
C ARG A 87 0.63 3.21 16.58
N THR A 88 0.08 2.90 15.41
CA THR A 88 -1.09 3.59 14.88
C THR A 88 -2.38 2.82 15.15
N ALA A 89 -3.52 3.43 14.85
CA ALA A 89 -4.83 2.79 14.96
C ALA A 89 -5.11 1.77 13.81
N LEU A 90 -4.29 1.80 12.76
CA LEU A 90 -4.45 0.97 11.58
C LEU A 90 -3.40 -0.15 11.56
N GLN A 91 -3.67 -1.21 10.81
CA GLN A 91 -2.68 -2.25 10.54
C GLN A 91 -1.98 -1.98 9.20
N GLU A 92 -2.78 -1.69 8.21
CA GLU A 92 -2.38 -1.39 6.84
C GLU A 92 -3.55 -0.73 6.10
N VAL A 93 -3.28 -0.18 4.92
CA VAL A 93 -4.32 0.35 4.03
C VAL A 93 -4.13 -0.20 2.62
N GLY A 94 -5.21 -0.73 2.06
CA GLY A 94 -5.26 -1.16 0.66
C GLY A 94 -5.48 -0.02 -0.31
N TYR A 95 -5.07 -0.24 -1.53
CA TYR A 95 -5.27 0.73 -2.60
C TYR A 95 -6.75 0.79 -3.06
N PRO A 96 -7.20 1.95 -3.61
CA PRO A 96 -6.42 3.16 -3.86
C PRO A 96 -6.23 4.02 -2.59
N TYR A 97 -4.99 4.44 -2.32
CA TYR A 97 -4.66 5.26 -1.15
C TYR A 97 -3.67 6.37 -1.49
N VAL A 98 -3.59 7.34 -0.58
CA VAL A 98 -2.54 8.36 -0.51
C VAL A 98 -2.07 8.48 0.93
N VAL A 99 -0.77 8.29 1.17
CA VAL A 99 -0.14 8.52 2.47
C VAL A 99 0.89 9.63 2.32
N SER A 100 0.75 10.68 3.12
CA SER A 100 1.62 11.85 3.08
C SER A 100 2.27 12.08 4.44
N PHE A 101 3.53 12.51 4.44
CA PHE A 101 4.29 12.82 5.66
C PHE A 101 5.48 13.71 5.35
N LYS A 102 5.98 14.42 6.38
CA LYS A 102 7.27 15.09 6.33
C LYS A 102 8.31 14.26 7.06
N ILE A 103 9.49 14.17 6.48
CA ILE A 103 10.58 13.36 7.01
C ILE A 103 11.89 14.16 7.04
N TYR A 104 12.68 13.94 8.09
CA TYR A 104 14.02 14.51 8.25
C TYR A 104 14.96 13.39 8.69
N PRO A 105 15.68 12.75 7.77
CA PRO A 105 16.66 11.72 8.13
C PRO A 105 17.86 12.35 8.84
N ASP A 106 18.32 11.74 9.93
CA ASP A 106 19.55 12.14 10.57
C ASP A 106 20.76 11.81 9.69
N LYS A 107 21.91 12.47 9.93
CA LYS A 107 23.13 12.22 9.16
C LYS A 107 23.61 10.77 9.26
N ASP A 108 23.40 10.16 10.42
CA ASP A 108 23.76 8.78 10.77
C ASP A 108 22.53 7.83 10.74
N THR A 109 21.54 8.13 9.91
CA THR A 109 20.34 7.28 9.75
C THR A 109 20.72 5.84 9.35
N ASN A 110 19.98 4.88 9.86
CA ASN A 110 20.26 3.46 9.67
C ASN A 110 20.18 3.05 8.19
N ILE A 111 21.07 2.14 7.78
CA ILE A 111 20.97 1.47 6.47
C ILE A 111 19.73 0.58 6.50
N ASN A 112 18.90 0.66 5.45
CA ASN A 112 17.64 -0.05 5.35
C ASN A 112 16.71 0.20 6.54
N GLY A 113 16.75 1.42 7.10
CA GLY A 113 15.93 1.79 8.26
C GLY A 113 14.45 1.70 7.93
N ILE A 114 13.70 0.92 8.72
CA ILE A 114 12.27 0.71 8.52
C ILE A 114 11.51 1.93 9.03
N LEU A 115 10.81 2.61 8.13
CA LEU A 115 10.00 3.78 8.45
C LEU A 115 8.56 3.39 8.79
N PHE A 116 7.98 2.48 8.03
CA PHE A 116 6.65 1.93 8.30
C PHE A 116 6.69 0.40 8.24
N GLU A 117 5.96 -0.23 9.14
CA GLU A 117 5.84 -1.68 9.20
C GLU A 117 4.39 -2.11 9.41
N GLY A 118 3.99 -3.12 8.65
CA GLY A 118 2.68 -3.76 8.71
C GLY A 118 2.80 -5.27 8.68
N PRO A 119 1.68 -5.99 8.62
CA PRO A 119 1.68 -7.45 8.59
C PRO A 119 2.41 -8.04 7.37
N HIS A 120 2.27 -7.42 6.20
CA HIS A 120 2.72 -7.99 4.93
C HIS A 120 3.73 -7.12 4.19
N SER A 121 3.91 -5.87 4.64
CA SER A 121 4.70 -4.87 3.93
C SER A 121 5.54 -4.05 4.87
N LYS A 122 6.64 -3.51 4.34
CA LYS A 122 7.50 -2.53 5.03
C LYS A 122 7.89 -1.44 4.06
N VAL A 123 8.08 -0.23 4.58
CA VAL A 123 8.68 0.90 3.84
C VAL A 123 10.02 1.23 4.49
N TYR A 124 11.06 1.27 3.67
CA TYR A 124 12.43 1.52 4.08
C TYR A 124 12.90 2.89 3.62
N THR A 125 13.81 3.45 4.39
CA THR A 125 14.61 4.59 3.99
C THR A 125 16.09 4.18 3.89
N ASN A 126 16.88 4.97 3.18
CA ASN A 126 18.32 4.72 3.04
C ASN A 126 18.63 3.28 2.59
N TRP A 127 17.86 2.78 1.59
CA TRP A 127 18.05 1.43 1.05
C TRP A 127 19.48 1.25 0.55
N GLU A 128 20.17 0.20 1.02
CA GLU A 128 21.57 -0.11 0.69
C GLU A 128 22.52 1.11 0.81
N ASN A 129 22.25 1.98 1.78
CA ASN A 129 23.00 3.22 2.02
C ASN A 129 23.00 4.22 0.85
N THR A 130 22.01 4.17 -0.01
CA THR A 130 21.88 5.06 -1.19
C THR A 130 21.02 6.28 -0.92
N GLY A 131 20.35 6.36 0.23
CA GLY A 131 19.32 7.37 0.50
C GLY A 131 17.99 7.11 -0.22
N ARG A 132 17.86 6.02 -0.97
CA ARG A 132 16.62 5.67 -1.68
C ARG A 132 15.55 5.17 -0.74
N ILE A 133 14.30 5.42 -1.12
CA ILE A 133 13.13 4.82 -0.48
C ILE A 133 12.85 3.50 -1.19
N ALA A 134 12.54 2.48 -0.41
CA ALA A 134 12.14 1.17 -0.91
C ALA A 134 10.94 0.65 -0.14
N PHE A 135 10.26 -0.33 -0.69
CA PHE A 135 9.27 -1.10 0.06
C PHE A 135 9.41 -2.58 -0.22
N SER A 136 9.05 -3.39 0.75
CA SER A 136 8.85 -4.82 0.55
C SER A 136 7.39 -5.18 0.71
N ARG A 137 6.97 -6.18 -0.07
CA ARG A 137 5.66 -6.78 0.02
C ARG A 137 5.79 -8.27 -0.27
N ASP A 138 5.25 -9.11 0.60
CA ASP A 138 5.20 -10.58 0.44
C ASP A 138 6.57 -11.19 0.04
N GLY A 139 7.67 -10.66 0.64
CA GLY A 139 9.03 -11.13 0.41
C GLY A 139 9.75 -10.50 -0.79
N TYR A 140 9.09 -9.70 -1.61
CA TYR A 140 9.70 -8.98 -2.72
C TYR A 140 10.02 -7.54 -2.33
N THR A 141 11.12 -7.00 -2.84
CA THR A 141 11.54 -5.62 -2.57
C THR A 141 11.57 -4.79 -3.85
N PHE A 142 11.06 -3.58 -3.75
CA PHE A 142 10.96 -2.59 -4.83
C PHE A 142 11.63 -1.31 -4.37
N VAL A 143 12.45 -0.73 -5.23
CA VAL A 143 13.25 0.46 -4.91
C VAL A 143 12.86 1.60 -5.84
N PHE A 144 12.53 2.76 -5.29
CA PHE A 144 12.40 4.00 -6.06
C PHE A 144 13.80 4.50 -6.41
N GLY A 145 14.19 4.28 -7.66
CA GLY A 145 15.55 4.55 -8.15
C GLY A 145 15.83 6.02 -8.47
N SER A 146 14.79 6.79 -8.76
CA SER A 146 14.90 8.14 -9.30
C SER A 146 15.16 9.24 -8.25
N TYR A 147 15.05 8.92 -6.96
CA TYR A 147 15.20 9.90 -5.89
C TYR A 147 16.00 9.38 -4.71
N CYS A 148 16.93 10.20 -4.23
CA CYS A 148 17.68 9.95 -2.99
C CYS A 148 17.25 10.97 -1.94
N LEU A 149 16.77 10.49 -0.80
CA LEU A 149 16.33 11.30 0.33
C LEU A 149 17.51 12.00 0.99
N PRO A 150 17.56 13.34 1.04
CA PRO A 150 18.70 14.06 1.59
C PRO A 150 18.73 13.91 3.13
N LYS A 151 19.92 13.62 3.66
CA LYS A 151 20.16 13.60 5.11
C LYS A 151 20.21 15.02 5.68
N GLY A 152 19.67 15.23 6.87
CA GLY A 152 19.69 16.51 7.57
C GLY A 152 18.81 17.60 6.94
N LYS A 153 17.79 17.19 6.16
CA LYS A 153 16.87 18.12 5.51
C LYS A 153 15.44 17.60 5.56
N TRP A 154 14.50 18.49 5.88
CA TRP A 154 13.07 18.22 5.78
C TRP A 154 12.64 18.01 4.33
N THR A 155 11.87 16.98 4.09
CA THR A 155 11.33 16.62 2.78
C THR A 155 9.88 16.21 2.92
N ASP A 156 9.01 16.74 2.06
CA ASP A 156 7.63 16.28 1.96
C ASP A 156 7.57 15.06 1.06
N ILE A 157 7.08 13.96 1.59
CA ILE A 157 6.91 12.68 0.88
C ILE A 157 5.42 12.36 0.79
N CYS A 158 5.01 11.92 -0.39
CA CYS A 158 3.70 11.32 -0.58
C CYS A 158 3.86 10.01 -1.37
N ILE A 159 3.31 8.94 -0.85
CA ILE A 159 3.25 7.63 -1.52
C ILE A 159 1.78 7.33 -1.82
N SER A 160 1.46 7.06 -3.07
CA SER A 160 0.12 6.64 -3.47
C SER A 160 0.16 5.29 -4.16
N GLY A 161 -0.83 4.46 -3.88
CA GLY A 161 -1.03 3.18 -4.54
C GLY A 161 -2.35 3.14 -5.27
N ASP A 162 -2.38 2.49 -6.43
CA ASP A 162 -3.59 2.13 -7.16
C ASP A 162 -3.46 0.72 -7.75
N TYR A 163 -4.45 0.30 -8.54
CA TYR A 163 -4.48 -1.05 -9.15
C TYR A 163 -3.34 -1.32 -10.13
N LYS A 164 -2.57 -0.30 -10.54
CA LYS A 164 -1.50 -0.42 -11.53
C LYS A 164 -0.11 -0.33 -10.92
N GLY A 165 0.02 0.27 -9.73
CA GLY A 165 1.32 0.39 -9.10
C GLY A 165 1.38 1.41 -7.98
N THR A 166 2.60 1.70 -7.54
CA THR A 166 2.91 2.60 -6.43
C THR A 166 3.72 3.78 -6.94
N SER A 167 3.31 4.99 -6.59
CA SER A 167 3.95 6.24 -7.00
C SER A 167 4.57 6.95 -5.81
N LEU A 168 5.76 7.49 -6.00
CA LEU A 168 6.48 8.34 -5.07
C LEU A 168 6.44 9.79 -5.54
N TYR A 169 5.96 10.67 -4.70
CA TYR A 169 6.00 12.12 -4.88
C TYR A 169 6.90 12.74 -3.83
N VAL A 170 7.69 13.72 -4.23
CA VAL A 170 8.55 14.50 -3.35
C VAL A 170 8.28 15.99 -3.57
N ASN A 171 8.00 16.71 -2.50
CA ASN A 171 7.64 18.12 -2.54
C ASN A 171 6.56 18.43 -3.60
N GLY A 172 5.53 17.58 -3.65
CA GLY A 172 4.41 17.68 -4.57
C GLY A 172 4.67 17.23 -6.02
N LYS A 173 5.89 16.82 -6.38
CA LYS A 173 6.25 16.38 -7.74
C LYS A 173 6.40 14.87 -7.81
N LEU A 174 5.78 14.25 -8.81
CA LEU A 174 6.01 12.83 -9.11
C LEU A 174 7.49 12.62 -9.45
N GLN A 175 8.12 11.72 -8.71
CA GLN A 175 9.51 11.31 -8.95
C GLN A 175 9.57 10.01 -9.73
N GLU A 176 8.76 9.04 -9.32
CA GLU A 176 8.77 7.73 -9.93
C GLU A 176 7.45 7.01 -9.69
N ARG A 177 7.07 6.16 -10.64
CA ARG A 177 5.99 5.20 -10.52
C ARG A 177 6.53 3.81 -10.82
N LEU A 178 6.39 2.92 -9.84
CA LEU A 178 6.69 1.51 -9.99
C LEU A 178 5.42 0.79 -10.41
N GLU A 179 5.37 0.36 -11.66
CA GLU A 179 4.25 -0.40 -12.21
C GLU A 179 4.52 -1.89 -12.14
N GLY A 180 3.43 -2.66 -12.29
CA GLY A 180 3.48 -4.11 -12.21
C GLY A 180 4.46 -4.74 -13.19
N ARG A 181 5.06 -5.84 -12.75
CA ARG A 181 5.99 -6.65 -13.54
C ARG A 181 5.24 -7.56 -14.50
N LYS A 182 5.94 -8.06 -15.49
CA LYS A 182 5.46 -9.15 -16.33
C LYS A 182 6.07 -10.46 -15.84
N MET A 183 5.21 -11.42 -15.54
CA MET A 183 5.65 -12.75 -15.17
C MET A 183 5.60 -13.69 -16.39
N LYS A 184 6.61 -14.52 -16.54
CA LYS A 184 6.68 -15.52 -17.58
C LYS A 184 5.88 -16.75 -17.15
N VAL A 185 4.86 -17.11 -17.91
CA VAL A 185 3.95 -18.23 -17.61
C VAL A 185 3.91 -19.20 -18.78
N TYR A 186 3.98 -20.49 -18.48
CA TYR A 186 3.83 -21.52 -19.51
C TYR A 186 2.34 -21.69 -19.88
N CYS A 187 2.01 -21.36 -21.12
CA CYS A 187 0.67 -21.57 -21.64
C CYS A 187 0.54 -22.95 -22.27
N LYS A 188 -0.09 -23.90 -21.57
CA LYS A 188 -0.30 -25.28 -22.06
C LYS A 188 -1.05 -25.32 -23.38
N LYS A 189 -2.04 -24.43 -23.59
CA LYS A 189 -2.85 -24.39 -24.81
C LYS A 189 -2.02 -24.11 -26.06
N ASN A 190 -1.09 -23.17 -25.96
CA ASN A 190 -0.25 -22.74 -27.08
C ASN A 190 1.14 -23.35 -27.05
N LYS A 191 1.47 -24.17 -26.05
CA LYS A 191 2.79 -24.78 -25.82
C LYS A 191 3.95 -23.77 -25.87
N ARG A 192 3.71 -22.56 -25.42
CA ARG A 192 4.70 -21.47 -25.40
C ARG A 192 4.73 -20.77 -24.06
N MET A 193 5.80 -20.00 -23.84
CA MET A 193 5.89 -19.10 -22.71
C MET A 193 5.23 -17.77 -23.08
N ASP A 194 4.26 -17.36 -22.30
CA ASP A 194 3.61 -16.06 -22.41
C ASP A 194 3.95 -15.19 -21.19
N TYR A 195 3.68 -13.91 -21.28
CA TYR A 195 3.87 -12.96 -20.18
C TYR A 195 2.50 -12.55 -19.63
N MET A 196 2.29 -12.77 -18.35
CA MET A 196 1.16 -12.19 -17.63
C MET A 196 1.60 -10.92 -16.89
N PRO A 197 0.82 -9.84 -16.96
CA PRO A 197 1.07 -8.67 -16.14
C PRO A 197 0.86 -9.05 -14.68
N TYR A 198 1.82 -8.67 -13.85
CA TYR A 198 1.82 -8.94 -12.44
C TYR A 198 1.98 -7.61 -11.70
N GLN A 199 1.06 -7.32 -10.80
CA GLN A 199 1.01 -6.04 -10.11
C GLN A 199 1.32 -6.24 -8.63
N GLU A 200 2.38 -5.61 -8.16
CA GLU A 200 2.75 -5.54 -6.76
C GLU A 200 2.61 -4.11 -6.26
N THR A 201 1.39 -3.61 -6.23
CA THR A 201 1.13 -2.34 -5.55
C THR A 201 1.36 -2.52 -4.06
N LEU A 202 2.09 -1.59 -3.46
CA LEU A 202 2.27 -1.57 -2.01
C LEU A 202 0.91 -1.51 -1.31
N ILE A 203 0.64 -2.47 -0.44
CA ILE A 203 -0.35 -2.33 0.62
C ILE A 203 0.35 -1.56 1.72
N PHE A 204 -0.10 -0.32 1.98
CA PHE A 204 0.70 0.58 2.81
C PHE A 204 0.70 0.14 4.27
N PRO A 205 1.87 -0.19 4.83
CA PRO A 205 1.99 -0.67 6.20
C PRO A 205 1.79 0.48 7.19
N LEU A 206 0.89 0.30 8.14
CA LEU A 206 0.53 1.34 9.11
C LEU A 206 0.46 0.82 10.55
N ARG A 207 0.85 -0.42 10.83
CA ARG A 207 0.85 -0.92 12.22
C ARG A 207 1.80 -0.15 13.10
N TRP A 208 3.01 0.10 12.58
CA TRP A 208 4.08 0.78 13.27
C TRP A 208 4.74 1.83 12.39
N ILE A 209 5.05 2.99 12.98
CA ILE A 209 6.00 3.96 12.42
C ILE A 209 7.30 3.72 13.18
N GLY A 210 8.38 3.37 12.46
CA GLY A 210 9.63 2.88 13.03
C GLY A 210 9.65 1.36 13.24
N ASN A 211 10.75 0.86 13.80
CA ASN A 211 10.95 -0.56 14.08
C ASN A 211 11.94 -0.73 15.25
N PRO A 212 11.70 -1.68 16.18
CA PRO A 212 12.53 -1.81 17.38
C PRO A 212 13.94 -2.39 17.14
N LEU A 213 14.18 -2.99 15.97
CA LEU A 213 15.47 -3.62 15.64
C LEU A 213 16.29 -2.79 14.67
N ASN A 214 15.66 -2.26 13.62
CA ASN A 214 16.33 -1.46 12.59
C ASN A 214 15.36 -0.41 12.05
N GLY A 215 14.91 0.50 12.90
CA GLY A 215 14.01 1.57 12.55
C GLY A 215 14.71 2.73 11.84
N PHE A 216 13.90 3.58 11.24
CA PHE A 216 14.34 4.87 10.74
C PHE A 216 14.88 5.73 11.88
N LYS A 217 16.02 6.40 11.64
CA LYS A 217 16.59 7.37 12.58
C LYS A 217 16.45 8.78 12.02
N GLY A 218 15.74 9.63 12.76
CA GLY A 218 15.43 11.00 12.33
C GLY A 218 14.11 11.51 12.91
N LYS A 219 13.45 12.37 12.15
CA LYS A 219 12.20 13.01 12.57
C LYS A 219 11.12 12.80 11.53
N ILE A 220 9.88 12.60 12.00
CA ILE A 220 8.70 12.49 11.15
C ILE A 220 7.59 13.39 11.68
N GLN A 221 6.77 13.93 10.81
CA GLN A 221 5.69 14.85 11.14
C GLN A 221 4.54 14.72 10.15
N ASN A 222 3.31 15.00 10.63
CA ASN A 222 2.11 15.11 9.80
C ASN A 222 1.86 13.87 8.93
N VAL A 223 1.91 12.69 9.54
CA VAL A 223 1.56 11.46 8.81
C VAL A 223 0.05 11.42 8.63
N THR A 224 -0.40 11.51 7.40
CA THR A 224 -1.82 11.45 7.03
C THR A 224 -2.05 10.33 6.04
N CYS A 225 -3.24 9.74 6.08
CA CYS A 225 -3.67 8.69 5.18
C CYS A 225 -5.08 8.98 4.67
N VAL A 226 -5.25 8.88 3.36
CA VAL A 226 -6.55 8.97 2.67
C VAL A 226 -6.71 7.74 1.81
N GLN A 227 -7.86 7.09 1.89
CA GLN A 227 -8.29 6.07 0.95
C GLN A 227 -9.24 6.70 -0.07
N LYS A 228 -8.96 6.52 -1.37
CA LYS A 228 -9.75 7.12 -2.47
C LYS A 228 -10.84 6.18 -2.95
#